data_b555ec838e132c9d6c6f9f585695808d
#
_entry.id   b555ec838e132c9d6c6f9f585695808d
#
_cell.length_a   1.000
_cell.length_b   1.000
_cell.length_c   1.000
_cell.angle_alpha   90.00
_cell.angle_beta   90.00
_cell.angle_gamma   90.00
#
_symmetry.space_group_name_H-M   'P 1'
#
loop_
_entity.id
_entity.type
_entity.pdbx_description
1 polymer ?
#
loop_
_entity_poly.entity_id
_entity_poly.type
_entity_poly.pdbx_seq_one_letter_code
_entity_poly.pdbx_strand_id
1 'polypeptide(L)'
;MEALADDGTNRMNRRNFITVLSGAAAAWPLAARAQKTAALIGFLISGATDSFAIFVEAFKQGMHDNGMVEGQDYVLDLRYADGDYSRFPTLAAEVVQRKPAAIVVTTISAARAAQRASSTIPIVMTGLIDPVGQGLIASLARPGGNTTGLANLAQDVMPKLVEILRSTFPAIRDIAVLFNPANPANRELSKATPAQAGSIGVTVRLIEFTTAGELGATFAALARQPPEALVVMSDAALYDLREPISALALKHRLPTIAYVPEFTDAGTLMSYGPPRRAMYSRTAEYVKKILTGAKPADLPVQQPTQVELSINLRTAKALGITTPDTVLARADRVIE
;
A
#
# COMPACT_ATOMS: atom_id res chain seq x y z
N MET A 1 56.82 -81.78 -18.70
CA MET A 1 57.17 -81.28 -17.34
C MET A 1 56.77 -79.89 -17.28
N GLU A 2 55.52 -79.69 -17.06
CA GLU A 2 54.80 -79.21 -15.85
C GLU A 2 55.34 -77.89 -15.33
N ALA A 3 54.56 -76.85 -15.46
CA ALA A 3 54.42 -75.81 -14.44
C ALA A 3 53.21 -74.90 -14.74
N LEU A 4 52.29 -75.06 -14.06
CA LEU A 4 51.24 -74.36 -13.29
C LEU A 4 50.97 -72.90 -13.62
N ALA A 5 49.69 -72.66 -13.97
CA ALA A 5 49.02 -71.42 -14.01
C ALA A 5 48.80 -70.87 -12.59
N ASP A 6 49.00 -69.56 -12.39
CA ASP A 6 48.59 -68.81 -11.20
C ASP A 6 47.40 -67.94 -11.57
N ASP A 7 46.26 -68.33 -11.02
CA ASP A 7 44.95 -67.66 -11.22
C ASP A 7 44.71 -66.66 -10.07
N GLY A 8 45.14 -65.40 -10.26
CA GLY A 8 45.01 -64.33 -9.31
C GLY A 8 43.62 -63.75 -9.26
N THR A 9 42.64 -64.43 -8.67
CA THR A 9 41.31 -63.89 -8.34
C THR A 9 41.42 -62.86 -7.26
N ASN A 10 41.35 -61.60 -7.66
CA ASN A 10 41.28 -60.44 -6.77
C ASN A 10 39.89 -60.40 -6.04
N ARG A 11 39.83 -61.13 -4.91
CA ARG A 11 38.66 -61.08 -4.01
C ARG A 11 38.61 -59.74 -3.26
N MET A 12 37.80 -58.83 -3.73
CA MET A 12 37.46 -57.60 -3.02
C MET A 12 36.86 -57.92 -1.64
N ASN A 13 37.60 -57.60 -0.58
CA ASN A 13 37.21 -57.86 0.81
C ASN A 13 35.91 -57.17 1.20
N ARG A 14 34.96 -57.88 1.80
CA ARG A 14 33.66 -57.34 2.32
C ARG A 14 33.81 -56.09 3.19
N ARG A 15 34.95 -55.92 3.86
CA ARG A 15 35.25 -54.72 4.67
C ARG A 15 35.44 -53.47 3.82
N ASN A 16 36.04 -53.53 2.66
CA ASN A 16 36.26 -52.39 1.76
C ASN A 16 34.96 -51.96 1.06
N PHE A 17 34.03 -52.88 0.82
CA PHE A 17 32.72 -52.56 0.25
C PHE A 17 31.82 -51.80 1.22
N ILE A 18 31.88 -52.14 2.52
CA ILE A 18 31.11 -51.48 3.57
C ILE A 18 31.63 -50.07 3.83
N THR A 19 32.95 -49.81 3.73
CA THR A 19 33.54 -48.45 3.96
C THR A 19 33.22 -47.47 2.81
N VAL A 20 33.08 -47.95 1.57
CA VAL A 20 32.69 -47.13 0.43
C VAL A 20 31.19 -46.78 0.45
N LEU A 21 30.31 -47.70 0.90
CA LEU A 21 28.89 -47.45 1.07
C LEU A 21 28.58 -46.50 2.24
N SER A 22 29.38 -46.53 3.33
CA SER A 22 29.19 -45.65 4.49
C SER A 22 29.59 -44.19 4.18
N GLY A 23 30.53 -43.93 3.28
CA GLY A 23 30.93 -42.59 2.84
C GLY A 23 29.92 -41.95 1.90
N ALA A 24 29.21 -42.71 1.08
CA ALA A 24 28.20 -42.21 0.16
C ALA A 24 26.86 -41.82 0.87
N ALA A 25 26.51 -42.48 1.98
CA ALA A 25 25.29 -42.21 2.72
C ALA A 25 25.39 -40.93 3.58
N ALA A 26 26.58 -40.49 3.98
CA ALA A 26 26.77 -39.24 4.75
C ALA A 26 26.81 -37.96 3.91
N ALA A 27 27.01 -38.07 2.58
CA ALA A 27 27.01 -36.92 1.67
C ALA A 27 25.61 -36.58 1.11
N TRP A 28 24.63 -37.46 1.25
CA TRP A 28 23.30 -37.30 0.66
C TRP A 28 22.42 -36.20 1.31
N PRO A 29 22.46 -35.90 2.62
CA PRO A 29 21.64 -34.83 3.17
C PRO A 29 22.17 -33.43 2.89
N LEU A 30 23.39 -33.25 2.42
CA LEU A 30 23.98 -31.95 2.08
C LEU A 30 23.69 -31.49 0.64
N ALA A 31 23.45 -32.42 -0.27
CA ALA A 31 23.14 -32.11 -1.68
C ALA A 31 21.65 -31.84 -1.93
N ALA A 32 20.75 -32.12 -0.98
CA ALA A 32 19.30 -31.97 -1.12
C ALA A 32 18.76 -30.59 -0.58
N ARG A 33 19.60 -29.68 -0.18
CA ARG A 33 19.22 -28.26 -0.17
C ARG A 33 19.30 -27.78 -1.63
N ALA A 34 18.33 -28.21 -2.44
CA ALA A 34 18.03 -27.52 -3.67
C ALA A 34 17.98 -26.03 -3.33
N GLN A 35 18.86 -25.27 -3.94
CA GLN A 35 18.90 -23.82 -3.80
C GLN A 35 17.51 -23.33 -4.16
N LYS A 36 16.67 -23.08 -3.13
CA LYS A 36 15.30 -22.61 -3.33
C LYS A 36 15.42 -21.26 -4.02
N THR A 37 15.16 -21.25 -5.32
CA THR A 37 15.23 -20.01 -6.10
C THR A 37 14.30 -19.00 -5.42
N ALA A 38 14.83 -17.84 -5.06
CA ALA A 38 14.07 -16.78 -4.44
C ALA A 38 12.84 -16.44 -5.30
N ALA A 39 11.66 -16.39 -4.67
CA ALA A 39 10.42 -16.10 -5.37
C ALA A 39 10.41 -14.65 -5.87
N LEU A 40 10.13 -14.42 -7.14
CA LEU A 40 9.97 -13.07 -7.66
C LEU A 40 8.60 -12.51 -7.24
N ILE A 41 8.59 -11.33 -6.62
CA ILE A 41 7.39 -10.59 -6.26
C ILE A 41 7.37 -9.32 -7.09
N GLY A 42 6.39 -9.17 -7.98
CA GLY A 42 6.14 -7.92 -8.69
C GLY A 42 5.45 -6.92 -7.76
N PHE A 43 5.79 -5.64 -7.86
CA PHE A 43 5.17 -4.60 -7.07
C PHE A 43 4.80 -3.41 -7.96
N LEU A 44 3.51 -3.19 -8.20
CA LEU A 44 2.99 -2.07 -8.99
C LEU A 44 2.65 -0.91 -8.05
N ILE A 45 3.51 0.09 -8.04
CA ILE A 45 3.48 1.23 -7.13
C ILE A 45 2.95 2.47 -7.86
N SER A 46 2.00 3.17 -7.25
CA SER A 46 1.34 4.32 -7.88
C SER A 46 2.11 5.63 -7.75
N GLY A 47 2.88 5.82 -6.69
CA GLY A 47 3.66 7.04 -6.48
C GLY A 47 5.11 6.94 -6.95
N ALA A 48 5.89 7.95 -6.61
CA ALA A 48 7.29 8.06 -6.96
C ALA A 48 8.20 7.22 -6.05
N THR A 49 9.40 6.89 -6.53
CA THR A 49 10.37 6.06 -5.80
C THR A 49 10.68 6.60 -4.41
N ASP A 50 11.02 7.88 -4.31
CA ASP A 50 11.48 8.48 -3.05
C ASP A 50 10.36 8.55 -2.00
N SER A 51 9.15 8.94 -2.41
CA SER A 51 8.00 9.06 -1.51
C SER A 51 7.46 7.71 -1.04
N PHE A 52 7.63 6.65 -1.86
CA PHE A 52 7.16 5.31 -1.53
C PHE A 52 8.23 4.39 -0.91
N ALA A 53 9.50 4.80 -0.87
CA ALA A 53 10.58 4.01 -0.28
C ALA A 53 10.25 3.53 1.14
N ILE A 54 9.68 4.39 1.97
CA ILE A 54 9.28 4.13 3.36
C ILE A 54 8.24 2.99 3.46
N PHE A 55 7.36 2.85 2.47
CA PHE A 55 6.33 1.80 2.44
C PHE A 55 6.88 0.50 1.91
N VAL A 56 7.81 0.56 0.95
CA VAL A 56 8.54 -0.62 0.47
C VAL A 56 9.38 -1.20 1.61
N GLU A 57 10.05 -0.38 2.40
CA GLU A 57 10.78 -0.83 3.59
C GLU A 57 9.85 -1.41 4.66
N ALA A 58 8.67 -0.81 4.89
CA ALA A 58 7.67 -1.38 5.80
C ALA A 58 7.18 -2.77 5.32
N PHE A 59 7.01 -2.97 4.01
CA PHE A 59 6.70 -4.28 3.44
C PHE A 59 7.85 -5.28 3.65
N LYS A 60 9.11 -4.89 3.37
CA LYS A 60 10.29 -5.73 3.61
C LYS A 60 10.41 -6.11 5.09
N GLN A 61 10.19 -5.15 6.00
CA GLN A 61 10.17 -5.45 7.43
C GLN A 61 9.07 -6.46 7.77
N GLY A 62 7.86 -6.30 7.21
CA GLY A 62 6.79 -7.27 7.37
C GLY A 62 7.14 -8.65 6.82
N MET A 63 7.86 -8.75 5.69
CA MET A 63 8.39 -10.03 5.18
C MET A 63 9.39 -10.64 6.16
N HIS A 64 10.33 -9.85 6.67
CA HIS A 64 11.31 -10.27 7.67
C HIS A 64 10.64 -10.79 8.95
N ASP A 65 9.66 -10.05 9.49
CA ASP A 65 8.91 -10.44 10.71
C ASP A 65 8.14 -11.74 10.50
N ASN A 66 7.81 -12.06 9.25
CA ASN A 66 7.22 -13.33 8.84
C ASN A 66 8.26 -14.41 8.50
N GLY A 67 9.55 -14.19 8.77
CA GLY A 67 10.63 -15.15 8.56
C GLY A 67 11.05 -15.31 7.10
N MET A 68 10.83 -14.29 6.25
CA MET A 68 11.24 -14.27 4.84
C MET A 68 12.38 -13.27 4.63
N VAL A 69 13.47 -13.70 4.00
CA VAL A 69 14.68 -12.90 3.80
C VAL A 69 14.83 -12.52 2.33
N GLU A 70 14.96 -11.21 2.05
CA GLU A 70 15.21 -10.72 0.69
C GLU A 70 16.53 -11.27 0.15
N GLY A 71 16.54 -11.67 -1.12
CA GLY A 71 17.68 -12.33 -1.77
C GLY A 71 17.80 -13.82 -1.50
N GLN A 72 17.14 -14.37 -0.48
CA GLN A 72 17.13 -15.80 -0.15
C GLN A 72 15.76 -16.44 -0.45
N ASP A 73 14.68 -15.90 0.13
CA ASP A 73 13.33 -16.43 -0.03
C ASP A 73 12.55 -15.71 -1.12
N TYR A 74 12.81 -14.39 -1.31
CA TYR A 74 12.14 -13.58 -2.32
C TYR A 74 13.06 -12.49 -2.87
N VAL A 75 12.68 -11.93 -4.04
CA VAL A 75 13.24 -10.72 -4.62
C VAL A 75 12.10 -9.82 -5.12
N LEU A 76 12.27 -8.50 -5.07
CA LEU A 76 11.27 -7.54 -5.51
C LEU A 76 11.56 -7.03 -6.93
N ASP A 77 10.52 -6.95 -7.76
CA ASP A 77 10.49 -6.22 -9.02
C ASP A 77 9.59 -4.98 -8.84
N LEU A 78 10.19 -3.87 -8.48
CA LEU A 78 9.48 -2.62 -8.18
C LEU A 78 9.23 -1.83 -9.48
N ARG A 79 7.97 -1.47 -9.73
CA ARG A 79 7.51 -0.71 -10.89
C ARG A 79 6.70 0.49 -10.43
N TYR A 80 7.20 1.68 -10.71
CA TYR A 80 6.64 2.95 -10.27
C TYR A 80 5.87 3.62 -11.42
N ALA A 81 4.64 4.01 -11.14
CA ALA A 81 3.82 4.78 -12.09
C ALA A 81 4.06 6.29 -11.99
N ASP A 82 4.75 6.76 -10.93
CA ASP A 82 5.08 8.17 -10.70
C ASP A 82 3.84 9.10 -10.75
N GLY A 83 2.70 8.63 -10.21
CA GLY A 83 1.42 9.35 -10.23
C GLY A 83 0.65 9.24 -11.55
N ASP A 84 1.26 8.74 -12.63
CA ASP A 84 0.60 8.53 -13.93
C ASP A 84 0.00 7.12 -14.03
N TYR A 85 -1.29 7.01 -13.71
CA TYR A 85 -2.01 5.74 -13.72
C TYR A 85 -2.19 5.12 -15.11
N SER A 86 -1.97 5.89 -16.20
CA SER A 86 -2.01 5.38 -17.56
C SER A 86 -0.85 4.42 -17.89
N ARG A 87 0.21 4.42 -17.08
CA ARG A 87 1.37 3.52 -17.22
C ARG A 87 1.10 2.09 -16.75
N PHE A 88 0.10 1.86 -15.90
CA PHE A 88 -0.12 0.54 -15.32
C PHE A 88 -0.34 -0.60 -16.32
N PRO A 89 -1.04 -0.45 -17.46
CA PRO A 89 -1.16 -1.53 -18.44
C PRO A 89 0.21 -2.05 -18.92
N THR A 90 1.14 -1.16 -19.24
CA THR A 90 2.50 -1.51 -19.67
C THR A 90 3.30 -2.13 -18.54
N LEU A 91 3.32 -1.50 -17.35
CA LEU A 91 4.03 -2.00 -16.18
C LEU A 91 3.54 -3.39 -15.74
N ALA A 92 2.22 -3.62 -15.78
CA ALA A 92 1.65 -4.93 -15.46
C ALA A 92 2.06 -6.01 -16.47
N ALA A 93 2.06 -5.69 -17.77
CA ALA A 93 2.50 -6.61 -18.81
C ALA A 93 3.98 -7.00 -18.63
N GLU A 94 4.85 -6.03 -18.36
CA GLU A 94 6.28 -6.26 -18.11
C GLU A 94 6.50 -7.16 -16.89
N VAL A 95 5.80 -6.90 -15.77
CA VAL A 95 5.90 -7.71 -14.55
C VAL A 95 5.43 -9.14 -14.81
N VAL A 96 4.28 -9.32 -15.50
CA VAL A 96 3.72 -10.65 -15.80
C VAL A 96 4.65 -11.48 -16.68
N GLN A 97 5.35 -10.86 -17.66
CA GLN A 97 6.34 -11.55 -18.49
C GLN A 97 7.48 -12.18 -17.67
N ARG A 98 7.82 -11.61 -16.53
CA ARG A 98 8.82 -12.16 -15.61
C ARG A 98 8.30 -13.33 -14.75
N LYS A 99 7.02 -13.68 -14.88
CA LYS A 99 6.36 -14.80 -14.17
C LYS A 99 6.55 -14.73 -12.64
N PRO A 100 6.14 -13.63 -11.98
CA PRO A 100 6.28 -13.51 -10.55
C PRO A 100 5.36 -14.50 -9.82
N ALA A 101 5.75 -14.89 -8.61
CA ALA A 101 4.95 -15.74 -7.74
C ALA A 101 3.72 -15.00 -7.16
N ALA A 102 3.80 -13.67 -7.05
CA ALA A 102 2.70 -12.78 -6.67
C ALA A 102 2.96 -11.36 -7.20
N ILE A 103 1.90 -10.57 -7.36
CA ILE A 103 1.95 -9.14 -7.69
C ILE A 103 1.28 -8.35 -6.59
N VAL A 104 2.01 -7.46 -5.93
CA VAL A 104 1.47 -6.49 -4.96
C VAL A 104 1.03 -5.24 -5.72
N VAL A 105 -0.15 -4.70 -5.38
CA VAL A 105 -0.75 -3.56 -6.06
C VAL A 105 -1.22 -2.50 -5.07
N THR A 106 -1.00 -1.22 -5.38
CA THR A 106 -1.28 -0.10 -4.47
C THR A 106 -2.53 0.71 -4.83
N THR A 107 -3.14 0.47 -5.99
CA THR A 107 -4.36 1.16 -6.44
C THR A 107 -5.28 0.25 -7.25
N ILE A 108 -6.53 0.68 -7.41
CA ILE A 108 -7.53 0.03 -8.26
C ILE A 108 -7.04 -0.10 -9.70
N SER A 109 -6.41 0.95 -10.24
CA SER A 109 -5.89 0.95 -11.62
C SER A 109 -4.79 -0.10 -11.81
N ALA A 110 -3.86 -0.23 -10.84
CA ALA A 110 -2.82 -1.26 -10.83
C ALA A 110 -3.43 -2.67 -10.75
N ALA A 111 -4.41 -2.87 -9.86
CA ALA A 111 -5.10 -4.15 -9.71
C ALA A 111 -5.83 -4.58 -10.99
N ARG A 112 -6.57 -3.67 -11.62
CA ARG A 112 -7.24 -3.94 -12.91
C ARG A 112 -6.25 -4.23 -14.04
N ALA A 113 -5.12 -3.55 -14.07
CA ALA A 113 -4.07 -3.81 -15.06
C ALA A 113 -3.46 -5.20 -14.84
N ALA A 114 -3.15 -5.57 -13.59
CA ALA A 114 -2.63 -6.90 -13.25
C ALA A 114 -3.64 -8.02 -13.58
N GLN A 115 -4.94 -7.85 -13.24
CA GLN A 115 -6.00 -8.81 -13.56
C GLN A 115 -6.18 -9.01 -15.07
N ARG A 116 -6.07 -7.94 -15.86
CA ARG A 116 -6.13 -8.03 -17.34
C ARG A 116 -4.90 -8.72 -17.93
N ALA A 117 -3.73 -8.51 -17.33
CA ALA A 117 -2.49 -9.11 -17.78
C ALA A 117 -2.36 -10.59 -17.40
N SER A 118 -2.96 -11.03 -16.28
CA SER A 118 -2.95 -12.44 -15.83
C SER A 118 -4.16 -12.77 -14.97
N SER A 119 -4.82 -13.90 -15.28
CA SER A 119 -5.89 -14.48 -14.47
C SER A 119 -5.40 -15.51 -13.45
N THR A 120 -4.12 -15.88 -13.46
CA THR A 120 -3.56 -16.97 -12.66
C THR A 120 -2.55 -16.51 -11.62
N ILE A 121 -1.78 -15.45 -11.91
CA ILE A 121 -0.80 -14.92 -10.96
C ILE A 121 -1.55 -14.27 -9.79
N PRO A 122 -1.26 -14.67 -8.54
CA PRO A 122 -1.84 -14.05 -7.35
C PRO A 122 -1.60 -12.54 -7.30
N ILE A 123 -2.66 -11.78 -6.99
CA ILE A 123 -2.62 -10.32 -6.82
C ILE A 123 -2.94 -9.99 -5.36
N VAL A 124 -2.06 -9.23 -4.71
CA VAL A 124 -2.21 -8.83 -3.31
C VAL A 124 -2.41 -7.32 -3.23
N MET A 125 -3.58 -6.90 -2.78
CA MET A 125 -3.94 -5.49 -2.59
C MET A 125 -3.32 -4.94 -1.30
N THR A 126 -2.82 -3.70 -1.37
CA THR A 126 -2.31 -2.95 -0.21
C THR A 126 -3.23 -1.75 0.06
N GLY A 127 -4.36 -1.97 0.74
CA GLY A 127 -5.25 -0.90 1.15
C GLY A 127 -6.01 -0.22 0.02
N LEU A 128 -6.66 -0.99 -0.86
CA LEU A 128 -7.45 -0.44 -1.95
C LEU A 128 -8.84 0.03 -1.47
N ILE A 129 -9.31 1.14 -2.03
CA ILE A 129 -10.63 1.71 -1.72
C ILE A 129 -11.70 0.88 -2.44
N ASP A 130 -12.68 0.37 -1.68
CA ASP A 130 -13.88 -0.32 -2.19
C ASP A 130 -13.60 -1.37 -3.30
N PRO A 131 -12.79 -2.39 -3.06
CA PRO A 131 -12.47 -3.36 -4.09
C PRO A 131 -13.68 -4.20 -4.54
N VAL A 132 -14.73 -4.28 -3.73
CA VAL A 132 -16.00 -4.96 -4.08
C VAL A 132 -16.82 -4.09 -5.02
N GLY A 133 -17.14 -2.85 -4.65
CA GLY A 133 -17.89 -1.91 -5.49
C GLY A 133 -17.16 -1.58 -6.79
N GLN A 134 -15.83 -1.66 -6.78
CA GLN A 134 -14.99 -1.53 -7.98
C GLN A 134 -14.93 -2.82 -8.83
N GLY A 135 -15.56 -3.92 -8.42
CA GLY A 135 -15.62 -5.17 -9.16
C GLY A 135 -14.29 -5.93 -9.26
N LEU A 136 -13.33 -5.67 -8.35
CA LEU A 136 -12.06 -6.41 -8.32
C LEU A 136 -12.20 -7.78 -7.65
N ILE A 137 -13.09 -7.89 -6.68
CA ILE A 137 -13.36 -9.09 -5.89
C ILE A 137 -14.87 -9.24 -5.66
N ALA A 138 -15.33 -10.47 -5.42
CA ALA A 138 -16.76 -10.77 -5.22
C ALA A 138 -17.26 -10.27 -3.84
N SER A 139 -16.48 -10.47 -2.78
CA SER A 139 -16.74 -9.96 -1.43
C SER A 139 -15.46 -9.94 -0.61
N LEU A 140 -15.46 -9.23 0.54
CA LEU A 140 -14.32 -9.23 1.46
C LEU A 140 -14.07 -10.62 2.07
N ALA A 141 -15.13 -11.33 2.45
CA ALA A 141 -15.03 -12.65 3.08
C ALA A 141 -14.58 -13.74 2.10
N ARG A 142 -15.02 -13.66 0.84
CA ARG A 142 -14.68 -14.60 -0.24
C ARG A 142 -14.35 -13.81 -1.50
N PRO A 143 -13.10 -13.38 -1.67
CA PRO A 143 -12.73 -12.53 -2.79
C PRO A 143 -12.94 -13.19 -4.15
N GLY A 144 -12.70 -14.49 -4.24
CA GLY A 144 -12.77 -15.23 -5.50
C GLY A 144 -11.62 -14.86 -6.45
N GLY A 145 -11.45 -15.62 -7.53
CA GLY A 145 -10.42 -15.33 -8.52
C GLY A 145 -8.99 -15.34 -7.96
N ASN A 146 -8.12 -14.47 -8.52
CA ASN A 146 -6.70 -14.42 -8.16
C ASN A 146 -6.31 -13.20 -7.29
N THR A 147 -7.27 -12.45 -6.75
CA THR A 147 -7.03 -11.18 -6.03
C THR A 147 -7.47 -11.28 -4.57
N THR A 148 -6.60 -10.89 -3.64
CA THR A 148 -6.86 -10.80 -2.19
C THR A 148 -6.04 -9.67 -1.57
N GLY A 149 -5.96 -9.55 -0.24
CA GLY A 149 -5.10 -8.60 0.47
C GLY A 149 -5.86 -7.68 1.41
N LEU A 150 -5.53 -6.39 1.38
CA LEU A 150 -6.10 -5.37 2.27
C LEU A 150 -6.96 -4.37 1.48
N ALA A 151 -8.15 -4.08 2.00
CA ALA A 151 -8.94 -2.90 1.63
C ALA A 151 -8.67 -1.75 2.60
N ASN A 152 -9.06 -0.52 2.24
CA ASN A 152 -8.99 0.61 3.15
C ASN A 152 -10.39 1.08 3.60
N LEU A 153 -10.43 2.09 4.47
CA LEU A 153 -11.64 2.64 5.07
C LEU A 153 -12.03 4.03 4.53
N ALA A 154 -11.54 4.43 3.35
CA ALA A 154 -11.74 5.80 2.88
C ALA A 154 -13.23 6.19 2.78
N GLN A 155 -14.11 5.25 2.43
CA GLN A 155 -15.56 5.51 2.38
C GLN A 155 -16.14 5.86 3.76
N ASP A 156 -15.68 5.18 4.82
CA ASP A 156 -16.17 5.40 6.19
C ASP A 156 -15.46 6.60 6.84
N VAL A 157 -14.22 6.86 6.45
CA VAL A 157 -13.38 7.93 7.02
C VAL A 157 -13.70 9.30 6.42
N MET A 158 -14.05 9.40 5.13
CA MET A 158 -14.33 10.70 4.49
C MET A 158 -15.40 11.53 5.21
N PRO A 159 -16.57 10.98 5.61
CA PRO A 159 -17.53 11.74 6.42
C PRO A 159 -16.95 12.18 7.77
N LYS A 160 -16.09 11.35 8.38
CA LYS A 160 -15.43 11.66 9.65
C LYS A 160 -14.45 12.82 9.56
N LEU A 161 -13.77 13.01 8.42
CA LEU A 161 -12.92 14.20 8.21
C LEU A 161 -13.75 15.48 8.32
N VAL A 162 -14.94 15.49 7.71
CA VAL A 162 -15.85 16.65 7.79
C VAL A 162 -16.41 16.85 9.20
N GLU A 163 -16.77 15.76 9.90
CA GLU A 163 -17.22 15.82 11.29
C GLU A 163 -16.12 16.35 12.24
N ILE A 164 -14.85 15.96 12.03
CA ILE A 164 -13.71 16.45 12.81
C ILE A 164 -13.50 17.95 12.55
N LEU A 165 -13.53 18.38 11.28
CA LEU A 165 -13.47 19.81 10.94
C LEU A 165 -14.59 20.59 11.65
N ARG A 166 -15.81 20.09 11.63
CA ARG A 166 -16.96 20.73 12.28
C ARG A 166 -16.85 20.75 13.81
N SER A 167 -16.26 19.70 14.40
CA SER A 167 -15.97 19.67 15.85
C SER A 167 -14.91 20.67 16.24
N THR A 168 -13.95 20.93 15.34
CA THR A 168 -12.86 21.92 15.53
C THR A 168 -13.35 23.33 15.24
N PHE A 169 -14.21 23.50 14.24
CA PHE A 169 -14.76 24.77 13.76
C PHE A 169 -16.30 24.69 13.69
N PRO A 170 -17.03 24.90 14.80
CA PRO A 170 -18.50 24.70 14.83
C PRO A 170 -19.28 25.59 13.86
N ALA A 171 -18.73 26.71 13.46
CA ALA A 171 -19.35 27.65 12.51
C ALA A 171 -19.09 27.29 11.04
N ILE A 172 -18.25 26.28 10.73
CA ILE A 172 -17.87 25.93 9.36
C ILE A 172 -19.09 25.56 8.51
N ARG A 173 -19.17 26.11 7.29
CA ARG A 173 -20.27 25.90 6.34
C ARG A 173 -19.79 25.57 4.93
N ASP A 174 -18.56 25.92 4.58
CA ASP A 174 -18.01 25.78 3.22
C ASP A 174 -16.61 25.19 3.25
N ILE A 175 -16.45 24.01 2.65
CA ILE A 175 -15.15 23.32 2.54
C ILE A 175 -14.82 23.01 1.08
N ALA A 176 -13.53 22.97 0.77
CA ALA A 176 -13.04 22.38 -0.46
C ALA A 176 -12.57 20.94 -0.22
N VAL A 177 -12.75 20.08 -1.21
CA VAL A 177 -12.24 18.70 -1.21
C VAL A 177 -11.35 18.50 -2.42
N LEU A 178 -10.05 18.36 -2.19
CA LEU A 178 -9.04 18.13 -3.22
C LEU A 178 -8.94 16.62 -3.51
N PHE A 179 -9.13 16.22 -4.76
CA PHE A 179 -9.09 14.82 -5.18
C PHE A 179 -8.48 14.67 -6.58
N ASN A 180 -7.97 13.47 -6.87
CA ASN A 180 -7.44 13.10 -8.18
C ASN A 180 -8.51 12.37 -9.00
N PRO A 181 -9.08 12.95 -10.07
CA PRO A 181 -10.10 12.31 -10.89
C PRO A 181 -9.55 11.14 -11.76
N ALA A 182 -8.23 11.04 -11.96
CA ALA A 182 -7.61 9.90 -12.62
C ALA A 182 -7.66 8.62 -11.75
N ASN A 183 -7.85 8.77 -10.42
CA ASN A 183 -8.10 7.66 -9.52
C ASN A 183 -9.59 7.28 -9.53
N PRO A 184 -9.98 6.08 -10.06
CA PRO A 184 -11.39 5.71 -10.15
C PRO A 184 -12.11 5.70 -8.81
N ALA A 185 -11.43 5.29 -7.73
CA ALA A 185 -12.00 5.25 -6.40
C ALA A 185 -12.29 6.66 -5.86
N ASN A 186 -11.38 7.62 -6.08
CA ASN A 186 -11.60 9.01 -5.69
C ASN A 186 -12.75 9.65 -6.47
N ARG A 187 -12.87 9.32 -7.74
CA ARG A 187 -13.99 9.80 -8.59
C ARG A 187 -15.34 9.33 -8.05
N GLU A 188 -15.45 8.08 -7.61
CA GLU A 188 -16.70 7.58 -7.03
C GLU A 188 -16.94 8.18 -5.64
N LEU A 189 -15.91 8.25 -4.80
CA LEU A 189 -16.01 8.81 -3.47
C LEU A 189 -16.39 10.31 -3.50
N SER A 190 -15.83 11.09 -4.44
CA SER A 190 -16.16 12.51 -4.57
C SER A 190 -17.63 12.77 -4.91
N LYS A 191 -18.31 11.87 -5.61
CA LYS A 191 -19.74 11.99 -5.92
C LYS A 191 -20.64 11.92 -4.67
N ALA A 192 -20.26 11.09 -3.70
CA ALA A 192 -21.04 10.90 -2.46
C ALA A 192 -20.76 12.00 -1.43
N THR A 193 -19.56 12.59 -1.44
CA THR A 193 -19.08 13.52 -0.42
C THR A 193 -19.97 14.77 -0.23
N PRO A 194 -20.49 15.45 -1.30
CA PRO A 194 -21.37 16.63 -1.11
C PRO A 194 -22.68 16.29 -0.40
N ALA A 195 -23.31 15.17 -0.71
CA ALA A 195 -24.54 14.77 -0.04
C ALA A 195 -24.31 14.40 1.43
N GLN A 196 -23.22 13.70 1.73
CA GLN A 196 -22.84 13.35 3.09
C GLN A 196 -22.55 14.60 3.95
N ALA A 197 -21.75 15.54 3.45
CA ALA A 197 -21.46 16.79 4.13
C ALA A 197 -22.71 17.67 4.28
N GLY A 198 -23.57 17.73 3.26
CA GLY A 198 -24.84 18.45 3.27
C GLY A 198 -25.77 18.01 4.37
N SER A 199 -25.78 16.70 4.73
CA SER A 199 -26.59 16.19 5.83
C SER A 199 -26.25 16.78 7.20
N ILE A 200 -25.06 17.32 7.35
CA ILE A 200 -24.59 18.02 8.56
C ILE A 200 -24.44 19.53 8.34
N GLY A 201 -25.00 20.09 7.27
CA GLY A 201 -25.06 21.51 6.99
C GLY A 201 -23.73 22.11 6.49
N VAL A 202 -22.89 21.32 5.81
CA VAL A 202 -21.63 21.76 5.21
C VAL A 202 -21.72 21.64 3.69
N THR A 203 -21.44 22.73 2.98
CA THR A 203 -21.32 22.76 1.52
C THR A 203 -19.93 22.30 1.11
N VAL A 204 -19.84 21.50 0.05
CA VAL A 204 -18.59 20.97 -0.48
C VAL A 204 -18.34 21.50 -1.89
N ARG A 205 -17.17 22.08 -2.09
CA ARG A 205 -16.60 22.40 -3.41
C ARG A 205 -15.59 21.33 -3.79
N LEU A 206 -15.87 20.57 -4.85
CA LEU A 206 -14.95 19.57 -5.36
C LEU A 206 -13.87 20.25 -6.21
N ILE A 207 -12.62 19.99 -5.89
CA ILE A 207 -11.43 20.54 -6.57
C ILE A 207 -10.68 19.36 -7.20
N GLU A 208 -10.75 19.30 -8.51
CA GLU A 208 -10.01 18.29 -9.29
C GLU A 208 -8.54 18.69 -9.40
N PHE A 209 -7.67 17.73 -9.23
CA PHE A 209 -6.24 17.88 -9.35
C PHE A 209 -5.65 16.64 -10.03
N THR A 210 -4.85 16.83 -11.07
CA THR A 210 -4.27 15.73 -11.84
C THR A 210 -2.75 15.76 -11.91
N THR A 211 -2.13 16.94 -11.88
CA THR A 211 -0.68 17.07 -12.06
C THR A 211 -0.04 18.04 -11.05
N ALA A 212 1.23 17.81 -10.75
CA ALA A 212 2.02 18.68 -9.87
C ALA A 212 2.08 20.14 -10.37
N GLY A 213 2.11 20.33 -11.70
CA GLY A 213 2.14 21.66 -12.32
C GLY A 213 0.90 22.52 -12.07
N GLU A 214 -0.25 21.89 -11.77
CA GLU A 214 -1.53 22.59 -11.52
C GLU A 214 -1.67 23.08 -10.08
N LEU A 215 -0.84 22.60 -9.16
CA LEU A 215 -0.99 22.87 -7.72
C LEU A 215 -1.00 24.37 -7.41
N GLY A 216 -0.06 25.13 -7.95
CA GLY A 216 0.01 26.58 -7.75
C GLY A 216 -1.23 27.31 -8.26
N ALA A 217 -1.73 26.95 -9.44
CA ALA A 217 -2.93 27.54 -10.02
C ALA A 217 -4.18 27.16 -9.21
N THR A 218 -4.27 25.92 -8.74
CA THR A 218 -5.37 25.44 -7.89
C THR A 218 -5.47 26.25 -6.59
N PHE A 219 -4.35 26.42 -5.88
CA PHE A 219 -4.35 27.23 -4.66
C PHE A 219 -4.57 28.72 -4.91
N ALA A 220 -4.09 29.26 -6.03
CA ALA A 220 -4.40 30.65 -6.44
C ALA A 220 -5.90 30.84 -6.76
N ALA A 221 -6.56 29.83 -7.33
CA ALA A 221 -8.01 29.85 -7.53
C ALA A 221 -8.78 29.77 -6.20
N LEU A 222 -8.38 28.90 -5.28
CA LEU A 222 -8.94 28.82 -3.94
C LEU A 222 -8.78 30.14 -3.17
N ALA A 223 -7.65 30.82 -3.31
CA ALA A 223 -7.41 32.10 -2.63
C ALA A 223 -8.32 33.26 -3.07
N ARG A 224 -8.90 33.17 -4.29
CA ARG A 224 -9.87 34.17 -4.78
C ARG A 224 -11.26 34.05 -4.13
N GLN A 225 -11.63 32.83 -3.79
CA GLN A 225 -12.85 32.48 -3.06
C GLN A 225 -12.49 31.43 -2.01
N PRO A 226 -11.87 31.86 -0.88
CA PRO A 226 -11.32 30.91 0.07
C PRO A 226 -12.42 30.07 0.72
N PRO A 227 -12.30 28.74 0.72
CA PRO A 227 -13.11 27.90 1.58
C PRO A 227 -12.67 28.08 3.03
N GLU A 228 -13.53 27.69 3.96
CA GLU A 228 -13.19 27.73 5.39
C GLU A 228 -12.21 26.63 5.80
N ALA A 229 -12.18 25.52 5.06
CA ALA A 229 -11.19 24.45 5.23
C ALA A 229 -10.98 23.65 3.94
N LEU A 230 -9.88 22.89 3.90
CA LEU A 230 -9.53 21.96 2.84
C LEU A 230 -9.49 20.53 3.36
N VAL A 231 -10.13 19.60 2.64
CA VAL A 231 -9.98 18.17 2.83
C VAL A 231 -9.14 17.60 1.69
N VAL A 232 -8.13 16.81 1.99
CA VAL A 232 -7.30 16.12 0.99
C VAL A 232 -7.62 14.64 0.99
N MET A 233 -8.13 14.13 -0.13
CA MET A 233 -8.45 12.70 -0.28
C MET A 233 -7.19 11.84 -0.35
N SER A 234 -7.34 10.55 -0.04
CA SER A 234 -6.29 9.55 -0.19
C SER A 234 -5.98 9.29 -1.66
N ASP A 235 -4.78 9.71 -2.10
CA ASP A 235 -4.29 9.46 -3.45
C ASP A 235 -2.75 9.49 -3.48
N ALA A 236 -2.12 8.73 -4.39
CA ALA A 236 -0.67 8.65 -4.47
C ALA A 236 -0.03 9.95 -4.98
N ALA A 237 -0.62 10.57 -6.03
CA ALA A 237 -0.10 11.81 -6.56
C ALA A 237 -0.24 12.96 -5.56
N LEU A 238 -1.35 13.01 -4.82
CA LEU A 238 -1.52 13.98 -3.73
C LEU A 238 -0.56 13.69 -2.57
N TYR A 239 -0.29 12.43 -2.28
CA TYR A 239 0.68 12.04 -1.26
C TYR A 239 2.11 12.48 -1.62
N ASP A 240 2.52 12.32 -2.87
CA ASP A 240 3.84 12.76 -3.36
C ASP A 240 3.99 14.28 -3.23
N LEU A 241 2.89 15.01 -3.26
CA LEU A 241 2.82 16.47 -3.14
C LEU A 241 2.42 16.96 -1.73
N ARG A 242 2.44 16.10 -0.71
CA ARG A 242 2.00 16.45 0.66
C ARG A 242 2.71 17.67 1.23
N GLU A 243 4.02 17.81 1.00
CA GLU A 243 4.80 18.96 1.47
C GLU A 243 4.40 20.26 0.76
N PRO A 244 4.40 20.36 -0.60
CA PRO A 244 3.93 21.57 -1.26
C PRO A 244 2.45 21.87 -1.02
N ILE A 245 1.57 20.86 -0.89
CA ILE A 245 0.16 21.06 -0.51
C ILE A 245 0.08 21.70 0.88
N SER A 246 0.80 21.17 1.88
CA SER A 246 0.81 21.70 3.24
C SER A 246 1.36 23.11 3.31
N ALA A 247 2.45 23.39 2.60
CA ALA A 247 3.06 24.72 2.54
C ALA A 247 2.12 25.76 1.90
N LEU A 248 1.44 25.41 0.80
CA LEU A 248 0.47 26.29 0.14
C LEU A 248 -0.77 26.50 1.00
N ALA A 249 -1.28 25.47 1.66
CA ALA A 249 -2.40 25.57 2.58
C ALA A 249 -2.07 26.54 3.73
N LEU A 250 -0.89 26.41 4.33
CA LEU A 250 -0.44 27.33 5.37
C LEU A 250 -0.26 28.77 4.85
N LYS A 251 0.37 28.94 3.68
CA LYS A 251 0.56 30.25 3.02
C LYS A 251 -0.77 30.98 2.81
N HIS A 252 -1.80 30.25 2.40
CA HIS A 252 -3.14 30.79 2.15
C HIS A 252 -4.04 30.78 3.40
N ARG A 253 -3.48 30.47 4.58
CA ARG A 253 -4.18 30.38 5.87
C ARG A 253 -5.40 29.47 5.85
N LEU A 254 -5.29 28.35 5.13
CA LEU A 254 -6.37 27.40 4.89
C LEU A 254 -6.21 26.18 5.83
N PRO A 255 -7.06 26.04 6.86
CA PRO A 255 -7.06 24.85 7.71
C PRO A 255 -7.27 23.60 6.87
N THR A 256 -6.38 22.61 7.01
CA THR A 256 -6.41 21.43 6.15
C THR A 256 -6.42 20.14 6.98
N ILE A 257 -7.33 19.24 6.63
CA ILE A 257 -7.35 17.86 7.12
C ILE A 257 -7.13 16.89 5.97
N ALA A 258 -6.31 15.86 6.19
CA ALA A 258 -6.00 14.85 5.19
C ALA A 258 -6.34 13.44 5.70
N TYR A 259 -6.51 12.51 4.76
CA TYR A 259 -6.80 11.11 5.07
C TYR A 259 -5.60 10.38 5.69
N VAL A 260 -4.37 10.74 5.36
CA VAL A 260 -3.18 9.98 5.80
C VAL A 260 -2.33 10.78 6.80
N PRO A 261 -1.80 10.11 7.86
CA PRO A 261 -1.04 10.77 8.94
C PRO A 261 0.17 11.57 8.47
N GLU A 262 0.83 11.14 7.41
CA GLU A 262 2.05 11.78 6.88
C GLU A 262 1.82 13.21 6.37
N PHE A 263 0.57 13.60 6.09
CA PHE A 263 0.26 15.00 5.78
C PHE A 263 0.42 15.91 7.00
N THR A 264 0.09 15.41 8.20
CA THR A 264 0.28 16.18 9.43
C THR A 264 1.78 16.35 9.72
N ASP A 265 2.62 15.37 9.40
CA ASP A 265 4.08 15.49 9.46
C ASP A 265 4.60 16.54 8.46
N ALA A 266 4.00 16.61 7.28
CA ALA A 266 4.33 17.59 6.25
C ALA A 266 3.80 19.01 6.55
N GLY A 267 3.01 19.20 7.61
CA GLY A 267 2.57 20.52 8.08
C GLY A 267 1.10 20.84 7.88
N THR A 268 0.22 19.91 7.49
CA THR A 268 -1.22 20.15 7.57
C THR A 268 -1.69 20.23 9.02
N LEU A 269 -2.84 20.86 9.26
CA LEU A 269 -3.39 21.04 10.61
C LEU A 269 -3.74 19.70 11.25
N MET A 270 -4.41 18.81 10.50
CA MET A 270 -4.91 17.54 11.02
C MET A 270 -4.82 16.45 9.95
N SER A 271 -4.83 15.21 10.40
CA SER A 271 -5.11 14.03 9.58
C SER A 271 -5.94 13.02 10.38
N TYR A 272 -6.76 12.26 9.68
CA TYR A 272 -7.51 11.16 10.28
C TYR A 272 -7.60 10.00 9.30
N GLY A 273 -6.98 8.87 9.65
CA GLY A 273 -6.96 7.69 8.79
C GLY A 273 -6.05 6.59 9.31
N PRO A 274 -5.99 5.45 8.60
CA PRO A 274 -5.18 4.33 9.02
C PRO A 274 -3.68 4.58 8.83
N PRO A 275 -2.83 4.06 9.73
CA PRO A 275 -1.37 4.12 9.58
C PRO A 275 -0.91 3.27 8.39
N ARG A 276 -0.53 3.92 7.29
CA ARG A 276 -0.22 3.26 6.01
C ARG A 276 0.93 2.26 6.13
N ARG A 277 1.99 2.59 6.89
CA ARG A 277 3.13 1.67 7.09
C ARG A 277 2.68 0.31 7.63
N ALA A 278 1.77 0.31 8.60
CA ALA A 278 1.22 -0.93 9.17
C ALA A 278 0.48 -1.76 8.10
N MET A 279 -0.21 -1.11 7.17
CA MET A 279 -0.89 -1.80 6.06
C MET A 279 0.13 -2.48 5.12
N TYR A 280 1.24 -1.81 4.79
CA TYR A 280 2.27 -2.41 3.95
C TYR A 280 2.97 -3.58 4.65
N SER A 281 3.29 -3.45 5.94
CA SER A 281 3.82 -4.56 6.75
C SER A 281 2.85 -5.76 6.76
N ARG A 282 1.54 -5.53 6.97
CA ARG A 282 0.51 -6.60 6.95
C ARG A 282 0.31 -7.22 5.58
N THR A 283 0.54 -6.49 4.48
CA THR A 283 0.49 -7.05 3.12
C THR A 283 1.49 -8.19 2.95
N ALA A 284 2.63 -8.14 3.64
CA ALA A 284 3.65 -9.19 3.65
C ALA A 284 3.11 -10.55 4.16
N GLU A 285 2.16 -10.54 5.13
CA GLU A 285 1.53 -11.77 5.62
C GLU A 285 0.77 -12.50 4.49
N TYR A 286 0.06 -11.74 3.64
CA TYR A 286 -0.66 -12.31 2.50
C TYR A 286 0.29 -12.88 1.48
N VAL A 287 1.36 -12.14 1.15
CA VAL A 287 2.39 -12.60 0.23
C VAL A 287 3.03 -13.89 0.76
N LYS A 288 3.41 -13.95 2.05
CA LYS A 288 3.94 -15.18 2.65
C LYS A 288 2.97 -16.34 2.53
N LYS A 289 1.68 -16.15 2.90
CA LYS A 289 0.66 -17.21 2.78
C LYS A 289 0.56 -17.75 1.36
N ILE A 290 0.60 -16.86 0.36
CA ILE A 290 0.59 -17.24 -1.06
C ILE A 290 1.84 -18.01 -1.44
N LEU A 291 3.03 -17.54 -1.05
CA LEU A 291 4.30 -18.23 -1.32
C LEU A 291 4.40 -19.59 -0.64
N THR A 292 3.61 -19.83 0.41
CA THR A 292 3.49 -21.13 1.10
C THR A 292 2.31 -21.97 0.63
N GLY A 293 1.64 -21.57 -0.46
CA GLY A 293 0.64 -22.40 -1.17
C GLY A 293 -0.82 -22.03 -0.90
N ALA A 294 -1.12 -20.97 -0.14
CA ALA A 294 -2.50 -20.50 0.03
C ALA A 294 -3.04 -19.91 -1.29
N LYS A 295 -4.30 -20.17 -1.59
CA LYS A 295 -4.95 -19.63 -2.78
C LYS A 295 -5.56 -18.24 -2.46
N PRO A 296 -5.37 -17.21 -3.32
CA PRO A 296 -5.97 -15.91 -3.12
C PRO A 296 -7.50 -15.95 -2.90
N ALA A 297 -8.20 -16.81 -3.62
CA ALA A 297 -9.64 -16.98 -3.53
C ALA A 297 -10.14 -17.37 -2.13
N ASP A 298 -9.31 -18.05 -1.34
CA ASP A 298 -9.63 -18.58 -0.01
C ASP A 298 -9.13 -17.66 1.12
N LEU A 299 -8.40 -16.58 0.79
CA LEU A 299 -7.89 -15.61 1.75
C LEU A 299 -8.83 -14.39 1.86
N PRO A 300 -9.55 -14.21 2.97
CA PRO A 300 -10.41 -13.05 3.16
C PRO A 300 -9.65 -11.73 3.06
N VAL A 301 -10.24 -10.75 2.42
CA VAL A 301 -9.72 -9.37 2.39
C VAL A 301 -10.02 -8.72 3.73
N GLN A 302 -9.00 -8.15 4.35
CA GLN A 302 -9.12 -7.46 5.64
C GLN A 302 -9.10 -5.95 5.45
N GLN A 303 -9.73 -5.25 6.40
CA GLN A 303 -9.69 -3.80 6.53
C GLN A 303 -8.81 -3.41 7.73
N PRO A 304 -8.25 -2.20 7.77
CA PRO A 304 -7.57 -1.71 8.96
C PRO A 304 -8.56 -1.62 10.12
N THR A 305 -8.11 -1.99 11.31
CA THR A 305 -8.90 -1.92 12.55
C THR A 305 -8.58 -0.67 13.37
N GLN A 306 -7.54 0.07 12.98
CA GLN A 306 -7.07 1.27 13.66
C GLN A 306 -7.09 2.44 12.68
N VAL A 307 -7.55 3.57 13.16
CA VAL A 307 -7.45 4.89 12.54
C VAL A 307 -6.87 5.84 13.57
N GLU A 308 -6.07 6.78 13.14
CA GLU A 308 -5.36 7.74 13.99
C GLU A 308 -5.77 9.17 13.66
N LEU A 309 -6.13 9.93 14.69
CA LEU A 309 -6.27 11.39 14.63
C LEU A 309 -4.92 12.02 15.01
N SER A 310 -4.27 12.66 14.06
CA SER A 310 -3.05 13.45 14.31
C SER A 310 -3.35 14.93 14.20
N ILE A 311 -2.80 15.75 15.11
CA ILE A 311 -3.00 17.21 15.17
C ILE A 311 -1.63 17.88 15.23
N ASN A 312 -1.42 18.93 14.42
CA ASN A 312 -0.21 19.73 14.42
C ASN A 312 -0.47 21.10 15.09
N LEU A 313 -0.03 21.24 16.33
CA LEU A 313 -0.20 22.49 17.09
C LEU A 313 0.70 23.62 16.58
N ARG A 314 1.83 23.32 15.94
CA ARG A 314 2.66 24.35 15.25
C ARG A 314 1.86 24.99 14.13
N THR A 315 1.18 24.18 13.33
CA THR A 315 0.31 24.68 12.25
C THR A 315 -0.92 25.39 12.81
N ALA A 316 -1.54 24.87 13.87
CA ALA A 316 -2.63 25.55 14.55
C ALA A 316 -2.22 26.95 15.01
N LYS A 317 -1.09 27.07 15.70
CA LYS A 317 -0.51 28.35 16.14
C LYS A 317 -0.23 29.31 14.97
N ALA A 318 0.37 28.82 13.88
CA ALA A 318 0.68 29.61 12.69
C ALA A 318 -0.59 30.12 11.98
N LEU A 319 -1.69 29.36 12.03
CA LEU A 319 -3.00 29.75 11.52
C LEU A 319 -3.79 30.67 12.48
N GLY A 320 -3.37 30.80 13.75
CA GLY A 320 -4.12 31.51 14.79
C GLY A 320 -5.34 30.73 15.29
N ILE A 321 -5.28 29.40 15.24
CA ILE A 321 -6.36 28.48 15.61
C ILE A 321 -6.11 27.95 17.02
N THR A 322 -7.11 28.02 17.89
CA THR A 322 -7.15 27.29 19.15
C THR A 322 -7.90 25.98 18.93
N THR A 323 -7.19 24.86 19.05
CA THR A 323 -7.84 23.54 18.95
C THR A 323 -8.63 23.27 20.23
N PRO A 324 -9.93 22.91 20.14
CA PRO A 324 -10.74 22.60 21.31
C PRO A 324 -10.20 21.40 22.10
N ASP A 325 -10.24 21.47 23.44
CA ASP A 325 -9.79 20.38 24.33
C ASP A 325 -10.47 19.05 24.03
N THR A 326 -11.75 19.10 23.64
CA THR A 326 -12.53 17.91 23.24
C THR A 326 -12.01 17.23 21.97
N VAL A 327 -11.33 17.97 21.10
CA VAL A 327 -10.68 17.43 19.89
C VAL A 327 -9.29 16.93 20.24
N LEU A 328 -8.53 17.68 21.06
CA LEU A 328 -7.20 17.26 21.54
C LEU A 328 -7.26 15.98 22.35
N ALA A 329 -8.26 15.82 23.21
CA ALA A 329 -8.46 14.58 24.00
C ALA A 329 -8.73 13.32 23.17
N ARG A 330 -9.09 13.49 21.89
CA ARG A 330 -9.34 12.39 20.93
C ARG A 330 -8.13 12.13 20.03
N ALA A 331 -7.12 12.99 20.09
CA ALA A 331 -5.93 12.84 19.26
C ALA A 331 -5.06 11.67 19.73
N ASP A 332 -4.72 10.78 18.80
CA ASP A 332 -3.75 9.71 19.03
C ASP A 332 -2.32 10.24 18.96
N ARG A 333 -2.11 11.34 18.22
CA ARG A 333 -0.82 11.99 18.07
C ARG A 333 -0.95 13.51 17.98
N VAL A 334 -0.11 14.20 18.74
CA VAL A 334 0.01 15.67 18.74
C VAL A 334 1.46 16.04 18.39
N ILE A 335 1.63 16.96 17.42
CA ILE A 335 2.92 17.55 17.02
C ILE A 335 3.00 18.94 17.64
N GLU A 336 3.96 19.16 18.55
CA GLU A 336 4.23 20.42 19.26
C GLU A 336 5.41 21.18 18.65
#